data_ddff1d11eb39a813cbf5f962c9c9e337
#
_entry.id   ddff1d11eb39a813cbf5f962c9c9e337
#
_cell.length_a   1.000
_cell.length_b   1.000
_cell.length_c   1.000
_cell.angle_alpha   90.00
_cell.angle_beta   90.00
_cell.angle_gamma   90.00
#
_symmetry.space_group_name_H-M   'P 1'
#
loop_
_entity.id
_entity.type
_entity.pdbx_description
1 polymer ?
#
loop_
_entity_poly.entity_id
_entity_poly.type
_entity_poly.pdbx_seq_one_letter_code
_entity_poly.pdbx_strand_id
1 'polypeptide(L)'
;MKKIFNLFVVALAVCAIATSCKQPTAGNPIFPGNYADPEGLVFGDTYWIYPTYSAPFHEQLYLDCFSSKDLITWEKHERIIDNTRIKWLNNALWAPAALEKDGKYYLFFSCNNIQNNEQLGGIGVAVADTPAGPFEDLLGKPLIDSI
;
A
#
# COMPACT_ATOMS: atom_id res chain seq x y z
N MET A 1 62.09 20.48 -1.17
CA MET A 1 61.00 21.01 -0.34
C MET A 1 59.73 21.35 -1.13
N LYS A 2 59.76 21.92 -2.31
CA LYS A 2 58.54 22.26 -3.10
C LYS A 2 57.70 21.03 -3.55
N LYS A 3 58.31 19.89 -3.83
CA LYS A 3 57.58 18.66 -4.29
C LYS A 3 56.80 17.96 -3.17
N ILE A 4 57.28 18.03 -1.94
CA ILE A 4 56.61 17.42 -0.77
C ILE A 4 55.40 18.25 -0.36
N PHE A 5 55.48 19.57 -0.49
CA PHE A 5 54.37 20.50 -0.17
C PHE A 5 53.15 20.27 -1.11
N ASN A 6 53.40 20.04 -2.41
CA ASN A 6 52.32 19.77 -3.37
C ASN A 6 51.62 18.40 -3.11
N LEU A 7 52.37 17.43 -2.60
CA LEU A 7 51.77 16.11 -2.32
C LEU A 7 50.83 16.17 -1.11
N PHE A 8 51.15 17.00 -0.11
CA PHE A 8 50.26 17.21 1.05
C PHE A 8 49.00 17.99 0.73
N VAL A 9 49.04 18.95 -0.16
CA VAL A 9 47.88 19.74 -0.59
C VAL A 9 46.91 18.88 -1.42
N VAL A 10 47.42 17.98 -2.25
CA VAL A 10 46.57 17.04 -3.02
C VAL A 10 45.92 15.98 -2.11
N ALA A 11 46.62 15.50 -1.08
CA ALA A 11 46.05 14.56 -0.11
C ALA A 11 44.94 15.20 0.76
N LEU A 12 45.06 16.47 1.14
CA LEU A 12 44.01 17.19 1.85
C LEU A 12 42.77 17.47 0.97
N ALA A 13 42.95 17.73 -0.32
CA ALA A 13 41.84 17.95 -1.25
C ALA A 13 41.00 16.71 -1.51
N VAL A 14 41.59 15.51 -1.45
CA VAL A 14 40.88 14.23 -1.64
C VAL A 14 40.09 13.86 -0.40
N CYS A 15 40.44 14.24 0.80
CA CYS A 15 39.67 14.01 2.02
C CYS A 15 38.44 14.91 2.18
N ALA A 16 38.32 15.99 1.45
CA ALA A 16 37.23 16.95 1.58
C ALA A 16 35.96 16.58 0.75
N ILE A 17 36.01 15.52 -0.06
CA ILE A 17 34.86 15.03 -0.85
C ILE A 17 34.15 13.82 -0.19
N ALA A 18 34.32 13.63 1.10
CA ALA A 18 33.39 12.81 1.85
C ALA A 18 32.09 13.62 2.03
N THR A 19 31.37 13.82 0.94
CA THR A 19 29.98 14.25 1.00
C THR A 19 29.26 13.25 1.88
N SER A 20 28.86 13.68 3.07
CA SER A 20 27.98 12.93 3.95
C SER A 20 26.71 12.62 3.13
N CYS A 21 26.66 11.44 2.51
CA CYS A 21 25.43 10.90 2.00
C CYS A 21 24.55 10.68 3.22
N LYS A 22 23.66 11.65 3.52
CA LYS A 22 22.58 11.40 4.47
C LYS A 22 21.84 10.18 3.95
N GLN A 23 21.86 9.09 4.70
CA GLN A 23 21.01 7.95 4.42
C GLN A 23 19.56 8.44 4.38
N PRO A 24 18.80 8.09 3.33
CA PRO A 24 17.40 8.41 3.31
C PRO A 24 16.73 7.77 4.52
N THR A 25 15.84 8.49 5.17
CA THR A 25 15.08 7.99 6.32
C THR A 25 13.61 8.01 5.99
N ALA A 26 12.87 7.03 6.51
CA ALA A 26 11.41 7.02 6.41
C ALA A 26 10.85 8.31 7.03
N GLY A 27 9.91 8.92 6.33
CA GLY A 27 9.16 10.08 6.82
C GLY A 27 7.96 9.67 7.68
N ASN A 28 7.32 10.65 8.28
CA ASN A 28 5.99 10.50 8.87
C ASN A 28 5.13 11.71 8.44
N PRO A 29 4.07 11.50 7.64
CA PRO A 29 3.59 10.22 7.13
C PRO A 29 4.55 9.55 6.13
N ILE A 30 4.51 8.21 6.03
CA ILE A 30 5.38 7.44 5.12
C ILE A 30 5.01 7.64 3.64
N PHE A 31 3.75 7.97 3.36
CA PHE A 31 3.25 8.40 2.05
C PHE A 31 2.11 9.42 2.20
N PRO A 32 1.89 10.30 1.21
CA PRO A 32 0.82 11.29 1.27
C PRO A 32 -0.56 10.66 1.09
N GLY A 33 -1.58 11.31 1.63
CA GLY A 33 -2.97 10.91 1.48
C GLY A 33 -3.67 10.73 2.83
N ASN A 34 -4.97 10.45 2.76
CA ASN A 34 -5.79 10.18 3.92
C ASN A 34 -6.19 8.70 3.92
N TYR A 35 -5.52 7.92 4.77
CA TYR A 35 -5.67 6.47 4.83
C TYR A 35 -5.88 6.01 6.27
N ALA A 36 -6.67 4.94 6.43
CA ALA A 36 -6.97 4.31 7.71
C ALA A 36 -6.78 2.78 7.62
N ASP A 37 -6.89 2.08 8.74
CA ASP A 37 -6.92 0.62 8.87
C ASP A 37 -5.83 -0.11 8.06
N PRO A 38 -4.55 0.31 8.11
CA PRO A 38 -3.53 -0.28 7.26
C PRO A 38 -3.18 -1.70 7.71
N GLU A 39 -3.19 -2.66 6.79
CA GLU A 39 -2.54 -3.94 6.98
C GLU A 39 -1.15 -3.92 6.32
N GLY A 40 -0.13 -4.35 7.06
CA GLY A 40 1.25 -4.45 6.58
C GLY A 40 1.69 -5.90 6.42
N LEU A 41 2.21 -6.28 5.25
CA LEU A 41 2.60 -7.64 4.89
C LEU A 41 3.93 -7.67 4.14
N VAL A 42 4.51 -8.87 4.04
CA VAL A 42 5.69 -9.13 3.20
C VAL A 42 5.34 -10.27 2.24
N PHE A 43 5.42 -9.99 0.94
CA PHE A 43 5.34 -11.00 -0.10
C PHE A 43 6.68 -11.05 -0.85
N GLY A 44 7.32 -12.22 -0.80
CA GLY A 44 8.69 -12.37 -1.30
C GLY A 44 9.67 -11.48 -0.53
N ASP A 45 10.28 -10.52 -1.21
CA ASP A 45 11.22 -9.54 -0.67
C ASP A 45 10.65 -8.10 -0.63
N THR A 46 9.34 -7.95 -0.76
CA THR A 46 8.65 -6.67 -0.88
C THR A 46 7.70 -6.48 0.29
N TYR A 47 7.77 -5.31 0.90
CA TYR A 47 6.81 -4.84 1.91
C TYR A 47 5.58 -4.27 1.22
N TRP A 48 4.40 -4.60 1.72
CA TRP A 48 3.11 -4.16 1.20
C TRP A 48 2.28 -3.53 2.29
N ILE A 49 1.56 -2.47 1.97
CA ILE A 49 0.55 -1.86 2.85
C ILE A 49 -0.75 -1.75 2.05
N TYR A 50 -1.81 -2.29 2.65
CA TYR A 50 -3.18 -2.22 2.13
C TYR A 50 -4.02 -1.39 3.09
N PRO A 51 -4.24 -0.11 2.81
CA PRO A 51 -5.05 0.75 3.66
C PRO A 51 -6.45 0.96 3.11
N THR A 52 -7.36 1.43 3.96
CA THR A 52 -8.60 2.07 3.56
C THR A 52 -8.31 3.47 3.01
N TYR A 53 -8.82 3.82 1.84
CA TYR A 53 -8.91 5.21 1.41
C TYR A 53 -9.98 5.92 2.22
N SER A 54 -9.58 6.90 3.05
CA SER A 54 -10.48 7.60 3.95
C SER A 54 -11.14 8.81 3.27
N ALA A 55 -12.42 8.68 3.00
CA ALA A 55 -13.28 9.69 2.38
C ALA A 55 -14.71 9.54 2.92
N PRO A 56 -15.67 10.41 2.57
CA PRO A 56 -17.08 10.16 2.81
C PRO A 56 -17.51 8.80 2.22
N PHE A 57 -18.38 8.07 2.88
CA PHE A 57 -18.73 6.68 2.56
C PHE A 57 -19.11 6.44 1.08
N HIS A 58 -19.83 7.38 0.48
CA HIS A 58 -20.23 7.30 -0.93
C HIS A 58 -19.07 7.51 -1.92
N GLU A 59 -17.92 7.98 -1.46
CA GLU A 59 -16.68 8.14 -2.23
C GLU A 59 -15.68 7.02 -1.98
N GLN A 60 -15.84 6.24 -0.91
CA GLN A 60 -15.00 5.08 -0.59
C GLN A 60 -15.36 3.88 -1.50
N LEU A 61 -15.09 3.98 -2.78
CA LEU A 61 -15.49 3.00 -3.79
C LEU A 61 -14.30 2.24 -4.41
N TYR A 62 -13.11 2.40 -3.85
CA TYR A 62 -11.89 1.73 -4.30
C TYR A 62 -10.87 1.58 -3.16
N LEU A 63 -9.91 0.70 -3.35
CA LEU A 63 -8.72 0.58 -2.50
C LEU A 63 -7.48 0.78 -3.35
N ASP A 64 -6.49 1.43 -2.75
CA ASP A 64 -5.12 1.50 -3.22
C ASP A 64 -4.25 0.55 -2.40
N CYS A 65 -3.04 0.22 -2.88
CA CYS A 65 -2.01 -0.33 -2.02
C CYS A 65 -0.66 0.31 -2.29
N PHE A 66 0.30 0.04 -1.42
CA PHE A 66 1.65 0.57 -1.51
C PHE A 66 2.65 -0.54 -1.37
N SER A 67 3.74 -0.47 -2.13
CA SER A 67 4.85 -1.40 -2.01
C SER A 67 6.19 -0.71 -1.79
N SER A 68 7.11 -1.37 -1.11
CA SER A 68 8.46 -0.88 -0.85
C SER A 68 9.45 -2.02 -0.74
N LYS A 69 10.70 -1.79 -1.16
CA LYS A 69 11.83 -2.69 -0.95
C LYS A 69 12.69 -2.29 0.26
N ASP A 70 12.53 -1.07 0.75
CA ASP A 70 13.44 -0.45 1.72
C ASP A 70 12.73 0.22 2.91
N LEU A 71 11.37 0.21 2.93
CA LEU A 71 10.53 0.91 3.90
C LEU A 71 10.69 2.45 3.90
N ILE A 72 11.36 2.99 2.89
CA ILE A 72 11.66 4.41 2.75
C ILE A 72 10.99 4.98 1.51
N THR A 73 11.17 4.28 0.38
CA THR A 73 10.59 4.63 -0.91
C THR A 73 9.37 3.76 -1.16
N TRP A 74 8.22 4.39 -1.35
CA TRP A 74 6.95 3.70 -1.56
C TRP A 74 6.41 3.95 -2.95
N GLU A 75 6.04 2.88 -3.63
CA GLU A 75 5.29 2.91 -4.89
C GLU A 75 3.82 2.75 -4.59
N LYS A 76 2.99 3.66 -5.13
CA LYS A 76 1.54 3.59 -5.03
C LYS A 76 0.96 2.80 -6.19
N HIS A 77 0.11 1.84 -5.90
CA HIS A 77 -0.71 1.09 -6.86
C HIS A 77 -2.17 1.54 -6.70
N GLU A 78 -2.66 2.28 -7.69
CA GLU A 78 -3.98 2.90 -7.62
C GLU A 78 -5.07 1.92 -8.01
N ARG A 79 -6.19 1.96 -7.26
CA ARG A 79 -7.42 1.24 -7.57
C ARG A 79 -7.19 -0.24 -7.82
N ILE A 80 -6.52 -0.90 -6.88
CA ILE A 80 -6.28 -2.34 -6.95
C ILE A 80 -7.58 -3.15 -7.01
N ILE A 81 -8.67 -2.58 -6.49
CA ILE A 81 -10.05 -3.04 -6.59
C ILE A 81 -10.99 -1.84 -6.50
N ASP A 82 -12.13 -1.88 -7.16
CA ASP A 82 -13.13 -0.82 -7.14
C ASP A 82 -14.57 -1.33 -7.39
N ASN A 83 -15.53 -0.40 -7.39
CA ASN A 83 -16.95 -0.68 -7.61
C ASN A 83 -17.31 -1.21 -9.01
N THR A 84 -16.40 -1.18 -9.98
CA THR A 84 -16.62 -1.82 -11.27
C THR A 84 -16.43 -3.32 -11.21
N ARG A 85 -15.62 -3.80 -10.22
CA ARG A 85 -15.27 -5.20 -10.00
C ARG A 85 -16.11 -5.86 -8.92
N ILE A 86 -16.67 -5.08 -7.98
CA ILE A 86 -17.53 -5.56 -6.90
C ILE A 86 -18.97 -5.10 -7.15
N LYS A 87 -19.78 -5.94 -7.78
CA LYS A 87 -21.14 -5.55 -8.23
C LYS A 87 -22.12 -5.28 -7.10
N TRP A 88 -21.88 -5.79 -5.90
CA TRP A 88 -22.71 -5.58 -4.72
C TRP A 88 -22.22 -4.43 -3.81
N LEU A 89 -21.10 -3.78 -4.17
CA LEU A 89 -20.60 -2.59 -3.50
C LEU A 89 -21.45 -1.37 -3.87
N ASN A 90 -22.01 -0.71 -2.87
CA ASN A 90 -22.73 0.55 -3.03
C ASN A 90 -21.97 1.72 -2.41
N ASN A 91 -21.32 1.48 -1.26
CA ASN A 91 -20.49 2.50 -0.58
C ASN A 91 -19.53 1.84 0.42
N ALA A 92 -18.67 2.65 1.04
CA ALA A 92 -17.82 2.29 2.18
C ALA A 92 -17.02 1.01 1.97
N LEU A 93 -16.16 0.96 0.95
CA LEU A 93 -15.15 -0.10 0.79
C LEU A 93 -13.98 0.19 1.73
N TRP A 94 -13.69 -0.71 2.68
CA TRP A 94 -12.78 -0.44 3.79
C TRP A 94 -12.15 -1.69 4.41
N ALA A 95 -11.20 -1.47 5.33
CA ALA A 95 -10.51 -2.47 6.16
C ALA A 95 -10.04 -3.70 5.36
N PRO A 96 -9.17 -3.52 4.35
CA PRO A 96 -8.65 -4.64 3.58
C PRO A 96 -7.70 -5.50 4.39
N ALA A 97 -7.71 -6.81 4.11
CA ALA A 97 -6.75 -7.79 4.62
C ALA A 97 -6.32 -8.70 3.47
N ALA A 98 -5.02 -8.84 3.26
CA ALA A 98 -4.48 -9.60 2.13
C ALA A 98 -3.76 -10.88 2.58
N LEU A 99 -3.72 -11.89 1.72
CA LEU A 99 -2.89 -13.07 1.90
C LEU A 99 -2.45 -13.65 0.56
N GLU A 100 -1.33 -14.37 0.57
CA GLU A 100 -0.89 -15.19 -0.55
C GLU A 100 -1.21 -16.66 -0.27
N LYS A 101 -1.77 -17.34 -1.26
CA LYS A 101 -2.01 -18.79 -1.20
C LYS A 101 -1.96 -19.39 -2.60
N ASP A 102 -1.18 -20.45 -2.76
CA ASP A 102 -1.08 -21.24 -4.00
C ASP A 102 -0.74 -20.38 -5.23
N GLY A 103 0.13 -19.36 -5.05
CA GLY A 103 0.55 -18.44 -6.11
C GLY A 103 -0.50 -17.41 -6.54
N LYS A 104 -1.54 -17.24 -5.75
CA LYS A 104 -2.56 -16.22 -5.91
C LYS A 104 -2.61 -15.32 -4.69
N TYR A 105 -3.10 -14.10 -4.89
CA TYR A 105 -3.30 -13.12 -3.83
C TYR A 105 -4.79 -12.94 -3.59
N TYR A 106 -5.20 -13.01 -2.34
CA TYR A 106 -6.59 -12.84 -1.91
C TYR A 106 -6.69 -11.58 -1.08
N LEU A 107 -7.71 -10.78 -1.34
CA LEU A 107 -8.01 -9.56 -0.60
C LEU A 107 -9.40 -9.71 0.02
N PHE A 108 -9.45 -9.72 1.34
CA PHE A 108 -10.68 -9.59 2.10
C PHE A 108 -10.95 -8.12 2.34
N PHE A 109 -12.19 -7.72 2.35
CA PHE A 109 -12.58 -6.33 2.53
C PHE A 109 -13.98 -6.24 3.11
N SER A 110 -14.24 -5.19 3.87
CA SER A 110 -15.60 -4.84 4.28
C SER A 110 -16.18 -3.83 3.32
N CYS A 111 -17.46 -3.89 3.06
CA CYS A 111 -18.15 -2.84 2.35
C CYS A 111 -19.62 -2.73 2.70
N ASN A 112 -20.22 -1.64 2.21
CA ASN A 112 -21.52 -1.11 2.56
C ASN A 112 -21.60 -0.59 4.00
N ASN A 113 -22.57 0.27 4.25
CA ASN A 113 -22.70 0.93 5.54
C ASN A 113 -23.48 0.06 6.52
N ILE A 114 -22.80 -0.52 7.49
CA ILE A 114 -23.40 -1.31 8.58
C ILE A 114 -24.22 -0.46 9.58
N GLN A 115 -24.15 0.87 9.49
CA GLN A 115 -24.86 1.77 10.41
C GLN A 115 -26.28 2.06 9.98
N ASN A 116 -26.70 1.65 8.81
CA ASN A 116 -28.07 1.69 8.36
C ASN A 116 -28.49 0.34 7.78
N ASN A 117 -29.75 -0.03 7.95
CA ASN A 117 -30.30 -1.30 7.47
C ASN A 117 -30.78 -1.24 6.00
N GLU A 118 -30.51 -0.17 5.28
CA GLU A 118 -30.93 -0.01 3.88
C GLU A 118 -30.05 -0.81 2.93
N GLN A 119 -28.81 -1.10 3.34
CA GLN A 119 -27.86 -1.90 2.58
C GLN A 119 -27.17 -2.86 3.54
N LEU A 120 -27.20 -4.15 3.20
CA LEU A 120 -26.49 -5.15 3.98
C LEU A 120 -24.98 -4.90 3.85
N GLY A 121 -24.33 -4.68 4.98
CA GLY A 121 -22.88 -4.74 5.09
C GLY A 121 -22.41 -6.18 4.92
N GLY A 122 -21.15 -6.35 4.56
CA GLY A 122 -20.59 -7.67 4.38
C GLY A 122 -19.07 -7.66 4.25
N ILE A 123 -18.49 -8.85 4.45
CA ILE A 123 -17.08 -9.11 4.14
C ILE A 123 -17.03 -9.83 2.80
N GLY A 124 -16.33 -9.25 1.83
CA GLY A 124 -16.05 -9.85 0.54
C GLY A 124 -14.68 -10.49 0.46
N VAL A 125 -14.46 -11.23 -0.61
CA VAL A 125 -13.16 -11.79 -0.98
C VAL A 125 -12.94 -11.61 -2.48
N ALA A 126 -11.79 -11.07 -2.85
CA ALA A 126 -11.34 -10.92 -4.22
C ALA A 126 -10.01 -11.63 -4.43
N VAL A 127 -9.66 -11.93 -5.68
CA VAL A 127 -8.46 -12.66 -6.06
C VAL A 127 -7.72 -11.96 -7.18
N ALA A 128 -6.38 -12.01 -7.15
CA ALA A 128 -5.50 -11.48 -8.19
C ALA A 128 -4.30 -12.40 -8.44
N ASP A 129 -3.63 -12.20 -9.56
CA ASP A 129 -2.36 -12.87 -9.90
C ASP A 129 -1.13 -12.17 -9.32
N THR A 130 -1.29 -10.91 -8.90
CA THR A 130 -0.22 -10.10 -8.31
C THR A 130 -0.71 -9.40 -7.05
N PRO A 131 0.19 -9.08 -6.11
CA PRO A 131 -0.20 -8.37 -4.89
C PRO A 131 -0.69 -6.94 -5.16
N ALA A 132 -0.36 -6.36 -6.31
CA ALA A 132 -0.86 -5.05 -6.76
C ALA A 132 -2.23 -5.14 -7.47
N GLY A 133 -2.84 -6.32 -7.53
CA GLY A 133 -4.06 -6.52 -8.29
C GLY A 133 -3.85 -6.55 -9.83
N PRO A 134 -4.87 -6.21 -10.63
CA PRO A 134 -6.23 -5.90 -10.20
C PRO A 134 -6.91 -7.11 -9.56
N PHE A 135 -7.61 -6.87 -8.45
CA PHE A 135 -8.38 -7.91 -7.77
C PHE A 135 -9.79 -8.02 -8.37
N GLU A 136 -10.26 -9.24 -8.58
CA GLU A 136 -11.60 -9.53 -9.07
C GLU A 136 -12.43 -10.18 -7.95
N ASP A 137 -13.67 -9.73 -7.79
CA ASP A 137 -14.62 -10.32 -6.82
C ASP A 137 -14.79 -11.82 -7.08
N LEU A 138 -14.44 -12.64 -6.12
CA LEU A 138 -14.39 -14.08 -6.29
C LEU A 138 -15.79 -14.71 -6.28
N LEU A 139 -16.74 -14.14 -5.53
CA LEU A 139 -18.03 -14.76 -5.27
C LEU A 139 -19.21 -14.03 -5.90
N GLY A 140 -19.04 -12.75 -6.30
CA GLY A 140 -20.13 -11.88 -6.75
C GLY A 140 -21.16 -11.53 -5.67
N LYS A 141 -20.84 -11.81 -4.40
CA LYS A 141 -21.65 -11.59 -3.20
C LYS A 141 -20.73 -11.59 -1.98
N PRO A 142 -21.20 -11.11 -0.81
CA PRO A 142 -20.45 -11.27 0.43
C PRO A 142 -20.08 -12.72 0.72
N LEU A 143 -18.88 -12.95 1.24
CA LEU A 143 -18.46 -14.19 1.87
C LEU A 143 -19.17 -14.36 3.22
N ILE A 144 -19.25 -13.25 3.96
CA ILE A 144 -20.02 -13.13 5.20
C ILE A 144 -20.95 -11.95 5.02
N ASP A 145 -22.24 -12.19 5.12
CA ASP A 145 -23.29 -11.18 5.00
C ASP A 145 -23.88 -10.81 6.37
N SER A 146 -24.63 -9.72 6.38
CA SER A 146 -25.41 -9.30 7.56
C SER A 146 -24.57 -9.04 8.82
N ILE A 147 -23.46 -8.33 8.65
CA ILE A 147 -22.64 -7.84 9.76
C ILE A 147 -22.94 -6.38 10.08
#